data_2524a2450c3606429fc5bdc825997825
#
_entry.id   2524a2450c3606429fc5bdc825997825
#
_cell.length_a   1.000
_cell.length_b   1.000
_cell.length_c   1.000
_cell.angle_alpha   90.00
_cell.angle_beta   90.00
_cell.angle_gamma   90.00
#
_symmetry.space_group_name_H-M   'P 1'
#
loop_
_entity.id
_entity.type
_entity.pdbx_description
1 polymer ?
#
loop_
_entity_poly.entity_id
_entity_poly.type
_entity_poly.pdbx_seq_one_letter_code
_entity_poly.pdbx_strand_id
1 'polypeptide(L)'
;MPNADSLVKLVPMERPITNEAGWRGSPDLWLEAAYDALIESGVEAVRILPLAKRLDLSRTSFYWFFKDRGELLDALIARWRDKNTGALLRQTDAYAETIEEAVLNVFDCWFDCDLFDPAFEFAIRSWALQSEKVESEVQKADVLRLRGLSRMFERFGFGDDIADVRARTIYLVQIGYISIRTHEKTALRLARVPYYVEAFTGRAPQHKELNRFLSRHVEDNSFQLNKIIPINEPPSDAS
;
A
#
# COMPACT_ATOMS: atom_id res chain seq x y z
N MET A 1 -39.12 -16.69 -50.64
CA MET A 1 -39.08 -15.24 -50.80
C MET A 1 -40.15 -14.66 -49.91
N PRO A 2 -39.92 -13.81 -48.94
CA PRO A 2 -39.29 -12.52 -48.93
C PRO A 2 -38.21 -12.42 -47.89
N ASN A 3 -37.14 -11.71 -48.17
CA ASN A 3 -36.75 -10.31 -47.95
C ASN A 3 -37.04 -9.80 -46.52
N ALA A 4 -36.07 -9.45 -45.71
CA ALA A 4 -35.34 -8.19 -45.76
C ALA A 4 -34.38 -8.11 -44.56
N ASP A 5 -33.21 -7.64 -44.84
CA ASP A 5 -32.24 -7.02 -43.95
C ASP A 5 -32.90 -6.06 -42.94
N SER A 6 -32.56 -6.23 -41.66
CA SER A 6 -32.66 -5.20 -40.67
C SER A 6 -31.32 -5.10 -39.94
N LEU A 7 -30.40 -4.39 -40.59
CA LEU A 7 -29.23 -3.83 -39.97
C LEU A 7 -29.67 -2.80 -38.88
N VAL A 8 -29.67 -3.24 -37.64
CA VAL A 8 -29.76 -2.32 -36.52
C VAL A 8 -28.42 -1.57 -36.46
N LYS A 9 -28.44 -0.35 -36.98
CA LYS A 9 -27.34 0.63 -36.76
C LYS A 9 -27.23 0.87 -35.25
N LEU A 10 -26.17 0.36 -34.65
CA LEU A 10 -25.70 0.82 -33.34
C LEU A 10 -25.31 2.28 -33.47
N VAL A 11 -26.17 3.16 -33.01
CA VAL A 11 -25.88 4.56 -32.80
C VAL A 11 -24.89 4.63 -31.63
N PRO A 12 -23.73 5.27 -31.79
CA PRO A 12 -22.86 5.51 -30.64
C PRO A 12 -23.63 6.38 -29.65
N MET A 13 -23.79 5.88 -28.42
CA MET A 13 -24.30 6.70 -27.33
C MET A 13 -23.22 7.75 -27.00
N GLU A 14 -23.33 8.92 -27.63
CA GLU A 14 -22.61 10.10 -27.19
C GLU A 14 -23.02 10.38 -25.73
N ARG A 15 -22.07 10.24 -24.83
CA ARG A 15 -22.26 10.74 -23.46
C ARG A 15 -22.46 12.24 -23.59
N PRO A 16 -23.53 12.80 -23.03
CA PRO A 16 -23.67 14.24 -23.00
C PRO A 16 -22.51 14.80 -22.18
N ILE A 17 -21.61 15.54 -22.82
CA ILE A 17 -20.68 16.45 -22.16
C ILE A 17 -21.56 17.63 -21.73
N THR A 18 -22.24 17.47 -20.60
CA THR A 18 -22.82 18.60 -19.91
C THR A 18 -21.68 19.34 -19.22
N ASN A 19 -21.12 20.29 -19.95
CA ASN A 19 -20.31 21.34 -19.36
C ASN A 19 -21.29 22.26 -18.60
N GLU A 20 -21.76 21.77 -17.44
CA GLU A 20 -22.57 22.59 -16.54
C GLU A 20 -21.68 23.74 -16.05
N ALA A 21 -22.00 24.94 -16.52
CA ALA A 21 -21.43 26.17 -16.01
C ALA A 21 -21.66 26.26 -14.49
N GLY A 22 -20.65 25.81 -13.70
CA GLY A 22 -20.74 25.80 -12.26
C GLY A 22 -20.09 24.59 -11.56
N TRP A 23 -19.74 23.52 -12.27
CA TRP A 23 -19.06 22.40 -11.62
C TRP A 23 -17.63 22.79 -11.21
N ARG A 24 -17.33 22.69 -9.90
CA ARG A 24 -16.08 23.16 -9.28
C ARG A 24 -15.14 22.02 -8.91
N GLY A 25 -15.54 20.77 -9.15
CA GLY A 25 -14.87 19.58 -8.63
C GLY A 25 -15.21 19.31 -7.17
N SER A 26 -14.40 18.50 -6.54
CA SER A 26 -14.47 18.18 -5.10
C SER A 26 -13.08 18.29 -4.47
N PRO A 27 -12.95 18.36 -3.13
CA PRO A 27 -11.66 18.33 -2.47
C PRO A 27 -10.89 17.04 -2.80
N ASP A 28 -11.57 15.91 -2.90
CA ASP A 28 -10.96 14.62 -3.24
C ASP A 28 -10.37 14.61 -4.65
N LEU A 29 -11.04 15.25 -5.61
CA LEU A 29 -10.55 15.36 -6.99
C LEU A 29 -9.23 16.15 -7.05
N TRP A 30 -9.14 17.26 -6.32
CA TRP A 30 -7.92 18.05 -6.21
C TRP A 30 -6.81 17.28 -5.50
N LEU A 31 -7.17 16.55 -4.44
CA LEU A 31 -6.23 15.74 -3.68
C LEU A 31 -5.69 14.57 -4.50
N GLU A 32 -6.54 13.94 -5.33
CA GLU A 32 -6.13 12.86 -6.24
C GLU A 32 -5.16 13.38 -7.31
N ALA A 33 -5.49 14.51 -7.97
CA ALA A 33 -4.59 15.12 -8.94
C ALA A 33 -3.25 15.55 -8.32
N ALA A 34 -3.27 15.99 -7.05
CA ALA A 34 -2.07 16.34 -6.31
C ALA A 34 -1.24 15.11 -5.95
N TYR A 35 -1.90 14.01 -5.56
CA TYR A 35 -1.26 12.71 -5.34
C TYR A 35 -0.55 12.21 -6.60
N ASP A 36 -1.24 12.18 -7.74
CA ASP A 36 -0.65 11.78 -9.01
C ASP A 36 0.58 12.65 -9.38
N ALA A 37 0.46 13.97 -9.26
CA ALA A 37 1.57 14.88 -9.54
C ALA A 37 2.78 14.65 -8.62
N LEU A 38 2.52 14.34 -7.34
CA LEU A 38 3.54 14.01 -6.35
C LEU A 38 4.27 12.71 -6.72
N ILE A 39 3.52 11.66 -7.09
CA ILE A 39 4.09 10.36 -7.47
C ILE A 39 4.90 10.46 -8.77
N GLU A 40 4.35 11.15 -9.78
CA GLU A 40 4.95 11.26 -11.11
C GLU A 40 6.23 12.11 -11.12
N SER A 41 6.24 13.22 -10.37
CA SER A 41 7.24 14.27 -10.56
C SER A 41 7.69 14.97 -9.27
N GLY A 42 7.28 14.47 -8.10
CA GLY A 42 7.67 15.01 -6.81
C GLY A 42 6.88 16.27 -6.40
N VAL A 43 7.18 16.77 -5.19
CA VAL A 43 6.41 17.84 -4.55
C VAL A 43 6.41 19.16 -5.34
N GLU A 44 7.46 19.44 -6.10
CA GLU A 44 7.52 20.66 -6.92
C GLU A 44 6.55 20.67 -8.10
N ALA A 45 6.03 19.51 -8.51
CA ALA A 45 4.98 19.41 -9.52
C ALA A 45 3.58 19.69 -8.95
N VAL A 46 3.39 19.61 -7.65
CA VAL A 46 2.11 19.88 -6.98
C VAL A 46 1.89 21.40 -6.93
N ARG A 47 1.39 21.97 -8.04
CA ARG A 47 1.11 23.41 -8.18
C ARG A 47 -0.32 23.62 -8.64
N ILE A 48 -0.99 24.65 -8.11
CA ILE A 48 -2.42 24.91 -8.33
C ILE A 48 -2.75 25.03 -9.83
N LEU A 49 -1.97 25.77 -10.60
CA LEU A 49 -2.26 26.01 -12.02
C LEU A 49 -2.10 24.74 -12.89
N PRO A 50 -1.01 23.97 -12.79
CA PRO A 50 -0.90 22.68 -13.45
C PRO A 50 -2.01 21.69 -13.07
N LEU A 51 -2.39 21.61 -11.78
CA LEU A 51 -3.48 20.75 -11.31
C LEU A 51 -4.83 21.19 -11.89
N ALA A 52 -5.13 22.49 -11.87
CA ALA A 52 -6.34 23.04 -12.48
C ALA A 52 -6.44 22.66 -13.97
N LYS A 53 -5.32 22.79 -14.70
CA LYS A 53 -5.24 22.39 -16.12
C LYS A 53 -5.45 20.88 -16.30
N ARG A 54 -4.86 20.04 -15.46
CA ARG A 54 -5.03 18.57 -15.49
C ARG A 54 -6.48 18.16 -15.28
N LEU A 55 -7.19 18.88 -14.42
CA LEU A 55 -8.59 18.64 -14.07
C LEU A 55 -9.60 19.31 -15.00
N ASP A 56 -9.15 20.11 -15.97
CA ASP A 56 -9.99 20.99 -16.79
C ASP A 56 -10.91 21.90 -15.92
N LEU A 57 -10.34 22.42 -14.84
CA LEU A 57 -11.01 23.31 -13.91
C LEU A 57 -10.36 24.70 -13.88
N SER A 58 -11.11 25.72 -13.42
CA SER A 58 -10.56 27.03 -13.18
C SER A 58 -9.66 27.02 -11.93
N ARG A 59 -8.61 27.86 -11.92
CA ARG A 59 -7.82 28.11 -10.71
C ARG A 59 -8.68 28.60 -9.54
N THR A 60 -9.74 29.33 -9.81
CA THR A 60 -10.65 29.85 -8.78
C THR A 60 -11.39 28.75 -8.05
N SER A 61 -11.70 27.63 -8.73
CA SER A 61 -12.39 26.49 -8.10
C SER A 61 -11.56 25.79 -7.04
N PHE A 62 -10.24 25.85 -7.12
CA PHE A 62 -9.35 25.36 -6.06
C PHE A 62 -9.63 26.03 -4.70
N TYR A 63 -9.78 27.34 -4.69
CA TYR A 63 -9.95 28.13 -3.47
C TYR A 63 -11.31 27.95 -2.78
N TRP A 64 -12.21 27.16 -3.35
CA TRP A 64 -13.41 26.70 -2.66
C TRP A 64 -13.12 25.59 -1.66
N PHE A 65 -12.03 24.86 -1.82
CA PHE A 65 -11.71 23.67 -1.05
C PHE A 65 -10.43 23.81 -0.22
N PHE A 66 -9.45 24.54 -0.72
CA PHE A 66 -8.16 24.74 -0.09
C PHE A 66 -7.79 26.22 -0.11
N LYS A 67 -7.34 26.72 1.02
CA LYS A 67 -6.90 28.12 1.19
C LYS A 67 -5.70 28.44 0.30
N ASP A 68 -4.74 27.51 0.24
CA ASP A 68 -3.50 27.65 -0.52
C ASP A 68 -2.89 26.27 -0.83
N ARG A 69 -1.75 26.28 -1.55
CA ARG A 69 -0.97 25.07 -1.85
C ARG A 69 -0.54 24.34 -0.57
N GLY A 70 -0.24 25.05 0.50
CA GLY A 70 0.21 24.49 1.77
C GLY A 70 -0.84 23.58 2.38
N GLU A 71 -2.09 24.02 2.42
CA GLU A 71 -3.21 23.21 2.92
C GLU A 71 -3.44 21.95 2.09
N LEU A 72 -3.32 22.02 0.76
CA LEU A 72 -3.38 20.84 -0.11
C LEU A 72 -2.23 19.86 0.20
N LEU A 73 -1.02 20.37 0.41
CA LEU A 73 0.13 19.54 0.78
C LEU A 73 -0.04 18.90 2.17
N ASP A 74 -0.62 19.61 3.12
CA ASP A 74 -0.95 19.08 4.46
C ASP A 74 -2.02 17.97 4.34
N ALA A 75 -2.99 18.12 3.46
CA ALA A 75 -3.98 17.08 3.18
C ALA A 75 -3.35 15.81 2.55
N LEU A 76 -2.34 15.97 1.69
CA LEU A 76 -1.57 14.82 1.17
C LEU A 76 -0.83 14.07 2.29
N ILE A 77 -0.18 14.78 3.21
CA ILE A 77 0.52 14.17 4.36
C ILE A 77 -0.48 13.43 5.25
N ALA A 78 -1.64 14.03 5.52
CA ALA A 78 -2.70 13.40 6.30
C ALA A 78 -3.20 12.10 5.63
N ARG A 79 -3.49 12.15 4.31
CA ARG A 79 -3.91 10.98 3.52
C ARG A 79 -2.86 9.86 3.56
N TRP A 80 -1.57 10.19 3.38
CA TRP A 80 -0.49 9.22 3.49
C TRP A 80 -0.44 8.57 4.87
N ARG A 81 -0.52 9.35 5.93
CA ARG A 81 -0.49 8.85 7.30
C ARG A 81 -1.67 7.93 7.58
N ASP A 82 -2.87 8.33 7.20
CA ASP A 82 -4.09 7.57 7.46
C ASP A 82 -4.13 6.27 6.65
N LYS A 83 -3.68 6.30 5.40
CA LYS A 83 -3.56 5.11 4.55
C LYS A 83 -2.43 4.20 5.05
N ASN A 84 -1.19 4.64 4.96
CA ASN A 84 -0.03 3.76 5.18
C ASN A 84 0.20 3.42 6.65
N THR A 85 0.17 4.40 7.54
CA THR A 85 0.37 4.15 8.98
C THR A 85 -0.87 3.55 9.60
N GLY A 86 -2.06 4.07 9.28
CA GLY A 86 -3.31 3.55 9.80
C GLY A 86 -3.55 2.09 9.43
N ALA A 87 -3.32 1.70 8.17
CA ALA A 87 -3.47 0.32 7.76
C ALA A 87 -2.45 -0.60 8.44
N LEU A 88 -1.17 -0.21 8.49
CA LEU A 88 -0.15 -1.03 9.16
C LEU A 88 -0.49 -1.27 10.64
N LEU A 89 -0.93 -0.24 11.36
CA LEU A 89 -1.34 -0.38 12.76
C LEU A 89 -2.54 -1.32 12.91
N ARG A 90 -3.55 -1.21 12.03
CA ARG A 90 -4.68 -2.15 12.03
C ARG A 90 -4.22 -3.59 11.82
N GLN A 91 -3.27 -3.84 10.93
CA GLN A 91 -2.75 -5.18 10.68
C GLN A 91 -1.91 -5.71 11.85
N THR A 92 -1.14 -4.86 12.53
CA THR A 92 -0.42 -5.29 13.75
C THR A 92 -1.37 -5.66 14.89
N ASP A 93 -2.55 -5.03 14.97
CA ASP A 93 -3.57 -5.29 15.99
C ASP A 93 -4.58 -6.37 15.58
N ALA A 94 -4.54 -6.84 14.31
CA ALA A 94 -5.45 -7.86 13.82
C ALA A 94 -5.33 -9.17 14.60
N TYR A 95 -6.44 -9.91 14.67
CA TYR A 95 -6.46 -11.23 15.29
C TYR A 95 -5.49 -12.17 14.55
N ALA A 96 -4.73 -12.92 15.34
CA ALA A 96 -3.89 -14.01 14.87
C ALA A 96 -3.77 -15.07 15.97
N GLU A 97 -3.69 -16.35 15.59
CA GLU A 97 -3.46 -17.45 16.53
C GLU A 97 -1.99 -17.58 16.91
N THR A 98 -1.09 -17.19 16.01
CA THR A 98 0.36 -17.32 16.15
C THR A 98 1.07 -16.03 15.75
N ILE A 99 2.33 -15.86 16.13
CA ILE A 99 3.13 -14.72 15.69
C ILE A 99 3.39 -14.79 14.16
N GLU A 100 3.53 -15.98 13.62
CA GLU A 100 3.70 -16.20 12.18
C GLU A 100 2.48 -15.66 11.40
N GLU A 101 1.27 -15.94 11.88
CA GLU A 101 0.04 -15.41 11.30
C GLU A 101 -0.06 -13.89 11.49
N ALA A 102 0.34 -13.36 12.65
CA ALA A 102 0.37 -11.91 12.87
C ALA A 102 1.33 -11.21 11.90
N VAL A 103 2.49 -11.79 11.63
CA VAL A 103 3.43 -11.27 10.62
C VAL A 103 2.84 -11.38 9.21
N LEU A 104 2.12 -12.45 8.88
CA LEU A 104 1.42 -12.58 7.59
C LEU A 104 0.34 -11.51 7.42
N ASN A 105 -0.39 -11.13 8.47
CA ASN A 105 -1.31 -10.00 8.43
C ASN A 105 -0.59 -8.68 8.11
N VAL A 106 0.61 -8.46 8.66
CA VAL A 106 1.43 -7.30 8.31
C VAL A 106 1.86 -7.34 6.84
N PHE A 107 2.17 -8.53 6.30
CA PHE A 107 2.49 -8.70 4.88
C PHE A 107 1.34 -8.34 3.95
N ASP A 108 0.07 -8.41 4.38
CA ASP A 108 -1.07 -7.94 3.59
C ASP A 108 -0.86 -6.48 3.13
N CYS A 109 -0.31 -5.61 3.99
CA CYS A 109 0.03 -4.23 3.62
C CYS A 109 1.00 -4.12 2.44
N TRP A 110 1.83 -5.13 2.20
CA TRP A 110 2.88 -5.06 1.18
C TRP A 110 2.51 -5.76 -0.12
N PHE A 111 1.36 -6.43 -0.13
CA PHE A 111 0.79 -7.08 -1.30
C PHE A 111 -0.52 -6.44 -1.76
N ASP A 112 -1.11 -5.57 -0.91
CA ASP A 112 -2.34 -4.85 -1.22
C ASP A 112 -2.09 -3.33 -1.18
N CYS A 113 -2.10 -2.71 -2.37
CA CYS A 113 -1.90 -1.27 -2.53
C CYS A 113 -3.07 -0.44 -1.95
N ASP A 114 -4.23 -1.06 -1.68
CA ASP A 114 -5.34 -0.37 -1.01
C ASP A 114 -5.06 -0.21 0.49
N LEU A 115 -4.29 -1.10 1.07
CA LEU A 115 -3.84 -1.00 2.46
C LEU A 115 -2.61 -0.09 2.59
N PHE A 116 -1.59 -0.31 1.79
CA PHE A 116 -0.33 0.42 1.89
C PHE A 116 0.22 0.75 0.50
N ASP A 117 0.48 2.02 0.28
CA ASP A 117 0.95 2.53 -0.99
C ASP A 117 2.47 2.78 -0.97
N PRO A 118 3.29 1.90 -1.56
CA PRO A 118 4.74 2.04 -1.56
C PRO A 118 5.25 3.23 -2.39
N ALA A 119 4.52 3.63 -3.44
CA ALA A 119 4.88 4.78 -4.25
C ALA A 119 4.65 6.08 -3.47
N PHE A 120 3.54 6.16 -2.74
CA PHE A 120 3.26 7.29 -1.86
C PHE A 120 4.26 7.37 -0.70
N GLU A 121 4.61 6.24 -0.08
CA GLU A 121 5.66 6.17 0.95
C GLU A 121 6.99 6.72 0.43
N PHE A 122 7.42 6.26 -0.75
CA PHE A 122 8.65 6.74 -1.39
C PHE A 122 8.60 8.24 -1.67
N ALA A 123 7.49 8.75 -2.22
CA ALA A 123 7.35 10.16 -2.57
C ALA A 123 7.38 11.07 -1.33
N ILE A 124 6.70 10.68 -0.24
CA ILE A 124 6.72 11.43 1.03
C ILE A 124 8.11 11.41 1.65
N ARG A 125 8.81 10.26 1.69
CA ARG A 125 10.18 10.18 2.22
C ARG A 125 11.17 10.98 1.37
N SER A 126 11.01 11.00 0.06
CA SER A 126 11.81 11.83 -0.83
C SER A 126 11.58 13.33 -0.58
N TRP A 127 10.33 13.72 -0.32
CA TRP A 127 10.00 15.09 0.04
C TRP A 127 10.55 15.48 1.41
N ALA A 128 10.57 14.57 2.37
CA ALA A 128 11.14 14.79 3.72
C ALA A 128 12.61 15.23 3.67
N LEU A 129 13.40 14.80 2.68
CA LEU A 129 14.80 15.21 2.51
C LEU A 129 14.98 16.73 2.27
N GLN A 130 13.89 17.44 1.92
CA GLN A 130 13.91 18.87 1.59
C GLN A 130 12.97 19.68 2.49
N SER A 131 12.35 19.08 3.50
CA SER A 131 11.35 19.73 4.34
C SER A 131 11.36 19.19 5.76
N GLU A 132 11.86 19.95 6.71
CA GLU A 132 11.88 19.60 8.15
C GLU A 132 10.48 19.27 8.69
N LYS A 133 9.45 19.97 8.20
CA LYS A 133 8.05 19.68 8.56
C LYS A 133 7.68 18.25 8.17
N VAL A 134 7.98 17.86 6.93
CA VAL A 134 7.63 16.52 6.43
C VAL A 134 8.49 15.45 7.06
N GLU A 135 9.77 15.74 7.30
CA GLU A 135 10.67 14.86 8.04
C GLU A 135 10.12 14.55 9.43
N SER A 136 9.66 15.56 10.16
CA SER A 136 9.03 15.38 11.47
C SER A 136 7.78 14.47 11.40
N GLU A 137 6.93 14.62 10.37
CA GLU A 137 5.77 13.75 10.18
C GLU A 137 6.17 12.30 9.84
N VAL A 138 7.21 12.11 9.03
CA VAL A 138 7.76 10.77 8.74
C VAL A 138 8.32 10.13 10.01
N GLN A 139 9.10 10.86 10.83
CA GLN A 139 9.65 10.35 12.08
C GLN A 139 8.54 9.94 13.07
N LYS A 140 7.46 10.73 13.19
CA LYS A 140 6.30 10.37 14.01
C LYS A 140 5.63 9.10 13.53
N ALA A 141 5.44 8.96 12.22
CA ALA A 141 4.87 7.77 11.62
C ALA A 141 5.75 6.52 11.86
N ASP A 142 7.07 6.66 11.70
CA ASP A 142 8.04 5.58 11.94
C ASP A 142 7.99 5.10 13.39
N VAL A 143 7.93 6.02 14.35
CA VAL A 143 7.81 5.70 15.79
C VAL A 143 6.51 4.94 16.07
N LEU A 144 5.38 5.37 15.49
CA LEU A 144 4.09 4.68 15.69
C LEU A 144 4.10 3.27 15.09
N ARG A 145 4.62 3.11 13.89
CA ARG A 145 4.73 1.82 13.19
C ARG A 145 5.63 0.83 13.94
N LEU A 146 6.81 1.29 14.38
CA LEU A 146 7.72 0.47 15.17
C LEU A 146 7.08 0.03 16.49
N ARG A 147 6.38 0.93 17.18
CA ARG A 147 5.65 0.59 18.42
C ARG A 147 4.54 -0.42 18.16
N GLY A 148 3.77 -0.27 17.08
CA GLY A 148 2.74 -1.24 16.70
C GLY A 148 3.31 -2.62 16.47
N LEU A 149 4.39 -2.72 15.70
CA LEU A 149 5.09 -3.97 15.45
C LEU A 149 5.69 -4.58 16.73
N SER A 150 6.32 -3.76 17.60
CA SER A 150 6.88 -4.25 18.88
C SER A 150 5.77 -4.85 19.76
N ARG A 151 4.68 -4.11 19.97
CA ARG A 151 3.51 -4.62 20.74
C ARG A 151 2.91 -5.89 20.15
N MET A 152 2.93 -6.03 18.83
CA MET A 152 2.52 -7.28 18.19
C MET A 152 3.38 -8.44 18.69
N PHE A 153 4.70 -8.33 18.71
CA PHE A 153 5.60 -9.37 19.23
C PHE A 153 5.43 -9.60 20.74
N GLU A 154 5.31 -8.52 21.53
CA GLU A 154 5.07 -8.59 22.99
C GLU A 154 3.79 -9.38 23.31
N ARG A 155 2.71 -9.17 22.55
CA ARG A 155 1.43 -9.91 22.67
C ARG A 155 1.62 -11.44 22.53
N PHE A 156 2.61 -11.87 21.77
CA PHE A 156 2.96 -13.29 21.59
C PHE A 156 4.08 -13.77 22.53
N GLY A 157 4.38 -13.00 23.59
CA GLY A 157 5.30 -13.42 24.67
C GLY A 157 6.78 -13.16 24.38
N PHE A 158 7.13 -12.36 23.39
CA PHE A 158 8.52 -11.93 23.20
C PHE A 158 8.86 -10.85 24.23
N GLY A 159 10.04 -10.92 24.82
CA GLY A 159 10.54 -9.85 25.70
C GLY A 159 10.82 -8.57 24.92
N ASP A 160 10.74 -7.42 25.61
CA ASP A 160 10.75 -6.07 25.01
C ASP A 160 11.93 -5.84 24.07
N ASP A 161 13.15 -6.22 24.45
CA ASP A 161 14.36 -6.04 23.62
C ASP A 161 14.29 -6.86 22.32
N ILE A 162 13.79 -8.09 22.42
CA ILE A 162 13.65 -8.98 21.25
C ILE A 162 12.51 -8.49 20.36
N ALA A 163 11.41 -8.03 20.94
CA ALA A 163 10.28 -7.48 20.22
C ALA A 163 10.69 -6.22 19.43
N ASP A 164 11.44 -5.29 20.03
CA ASP A 164 11.95 -4.10 19.35
C ASP A 164 12.87 -4.46 18.18
N VAL A 165 13.82 -5.37 18.38
CA VAL A 165 14.75 -5.79 17.30
C VAL A 165 14.01 -6.45 16.15
N ARG A 166 13.05 -7.34 16.43
CA ARG A 166 12.23 -7.99 15.38
C ARG A 166 11.34 -7.00 14.66
N ALA A 167 10.71 -6.07 15.37
CA ALA A 167 9.91 -4.99 14.79
C ALA A 167 10.75 -4.13 13.84
N ARG A 168 11.95 -3.73 14.25
CA ARG A 168 12.89 -2.97 13.40
C ARG A 168 13.32 -3.77 12.20
N THR A 169 13.60 -5.05 12.36
CA THR A 169 14.03 -5.91 11.25
C THR A 169 12.95 -5.96 10.17
N ILE A 170 11.69 -6.23 10.53
CA ILE A 170 10.56 -6.21 9.60
C ILE A 170 10.44 -4.83 8.91
N TYR A 171 10.41 -3.79 9.72
CA TYR A 171 10.14 -2.44 9.23
C TYR A 171 11.24 -1.93 8.30
N LEU A 172 12.50 -2.06 8.70
CA LEU A 172 13.63 -1.56 7.92
C LEU A 172 13.85 -2.36 6.64
N VAL A 173 13.57 -3.67 6.64
CA VAL A 173 13.57 -4.47 5.40
C VAL A 173 12.54 -3.92 4.43
N GLN A 174 11.30 -3.65 4.87
CA GLN A 174 10.26 -3.10 4.00
C GLN A 174 10.61 -1.71 3.49
N ILE A 175 11.10 -0.80 4.36
CA ILE A 175 11.55 0.52 3.93
C ILE A 175 12.71 0.41 2.94
N GLY A 176 13.61 -0.56 3.14
CA GLY A 176 14.68 -0.88 2.17
C GLY A 176 14.14 -1.24 0.79
N TYR A 177 13.15 -2.14 0.72
CA TYR A 177 12.48 -2.50 -0.54
C TYR A 177 11.89 -1.29 -1.27
N ILE A 178 11.23 -0.40 -0.52
CA ILE A 178 10.63 0.83 -1.07
C ILE A 178 11.73 1.78 -1.55
N SER A 179 12.77 2.01 -0.74
CA SER A 179 13.82 2.99 -1.02
C SER A 179 14.69 2.59 -2.21
N ILE A 180 14.99 1.29 -2.36
CA ILE A 180 15.75 0.75 -3.49
C ILE A 180 14.86 0.67 -4.76
N ARG A 181 13.54 0.84 -4.61
CA ARG A 181 12.56 0.69 -5.71
C ARG A 181 12.66 -0.67 -6.38
N THR A 182 12.73 -1.72 -5.56
CA THR A 182 12.85 -3.08 -6.07
C THR A 182 11.64 -3.47 -6.90
N HIS A 183 11.88 -3.79 -8.18
CA HIS A 183 10.85 -4.26 -9.11
C HIS A 183 10.96 -5.77 -9.28
N GLU A 184 10.13 -6.50 -8.56
CA GLU A 184 10.07 -7.96 -8.64
C GLU A 184 8.65 -8.41 -8.99
N LYS A 185 8.57 -9.55 -9.69
CA LYS A 185 7.28 -10.20 -9.96
C LYS A 185 6.62 -10.61 -8.64
N THR A 186 5.32 -10.37 -8.50
CA THR A 186 4.54 -10.72 -7.30
C THR A 186 4.72 -12.18 -6.91
N ALA A 187 4.71 -13.10 -7.87
CA ALA A 187 4.93 -14.52 -7.61
C ALA A 187 6.28 -14.81 -6.93
N LEU A 188 7.37 -14.12 -7.32
CA LEU A 188 8.67 -14.27 -6.68
C LEU A 188 8.69 -13.71 -5.26
N ARG A 189 8.01 -12.59 -5.04
CA ARG A 189 7.86 -12.00 -3.71
C ARG A 189 7.05 -12.93 -2.79
N LEU A 190 5.93 -13.46 -3.27
CA LEU A 190 5.10 -14.42 -2.53
C LEU A 190 5.88 -15.69 -2.17
N ALA A 191 6.71 -16.20 -3.09
CA ALA A 191 7.55 -17.37 -2.83
C ALA A 191 8.55 -17.16 -1.68
N ARG A 192 8.96 -15.94 -1.38
CA ARG A 192 9.88 -15.61 -0.29
C ARG A 192 9.19 -15.38 1.06
N VAL A 193 7.87 -15.15 1.07
CA VAL A 193 7.13 -14.83 2.30
C VAL A 193 7.38 -15.86 3.42
N PRO A 194 7.30 -17.18 3.20
CA PRO A 194 7.54 -18.15 4.26
C PRO A 194 8.92 -17.99 4.93
N TYR A 195 9.96 -17.75 4.13
CA TYR A 195 11.32 -17.56 4.61
C TYR A 195 11.51 -16.25 5.36
N TYR A 196 10.83 -15.18 4.93
CA TYR A 196 10.82 -13.93 5.69
C TYR A 196 10.09 -14.07 7.01
N VAL A 197 8.94 -14.76 7.05
CA VAL A 197 8.23 -15.04 8.30
C VAL A 197 9.13 -15.80 9.26
N GLU A 198 9.80 -16.85 8.79
CA GLU A 198 10.75 -17.61 9.62
C GLU A 198 11.92 -16.74 10.10
N ALA A 199 12.52 -15.93 9.23
CA ALA A 199 13.61 -15.02 9.60
C ALA A 199 13.17 -13.98 10.65
N PHE A 200 11.93 -13.51 10.59
CA PHE A 200 11.41 -12.49 11.50
C PHE A 200 10.91 -13.08 12.83
N THR A 201 10.34 -14.28 12.84
CA THR A 201 9.73 -14.88 14.02
C THR A 201 10.63 -15.94 14.68
N GLY A 202 11.55 -16.52 13.90
CA GLY A 202 12.36 -17.68 14.31
C GLY A 202 11.65 -19.00 14.11
N ARG A 203 10.48 -19.02 13.44
CA ARG A 203 9.68 -20.23 13.17
C ARG A 203 9.07 -20.14 11.77
N ALA A 204 9.01 -21.28 11.08
CA ALA A 204 8.32 -21.36 9.79
C ALA A 204 6.80 -21.30 10.01
N PRO A 205 6.07 -20.55 9.15
CA PRO A 205 4.61 -20.50 9.22
C PRO A 205 4.00 -21.86 8.83
N GLN A 206 2.86 -22.20 9.43
CA GLN A 206 2.14 -23.43 9.12
C GLN A 206 1.47 -23.34 7.75
N HIS A 207 1.26 -24.48 7.09
CA HIS A 207 0.56 -24.53 5.78
C HIS A 207 -0.81 -23.87 5.81
N LYS A 208 -1.59 -24.03 6.90
CA LYS A 208 -2.92 -23.41 7.05
C LYS A 208 -2.85 -21.87 7.06
N GLU A 209 -1.80 -21.29 7.66
CA GLU A 209 -1.58 -19.85 7.75
C GLU A 209 -1.19 -19.28 6.40
N LEU A 210 -0.25 -19.95 5.71
CA LEU A 210 0.16 -19.59 4.36
C LEU A 210 -1.00 -19.69 3.37
N ASN A 211 -1.82 -20.73 3.46
CA ASN A 211 -2.99 -20.88 2.59
C ASN A 211 -3.97 -19.73 2.78
N ARG A 212 -4.25 -19.33 4.03
CA ARG A 212 -5.11 -18.17 4.32
C ARG A 212 -4.53 -16.87 3.77
N PHE A 213 -3.24 -16.66 3.92
CA PHE A 213 -2.56 -15.49 3.36
C PHE A 213 -2.61 -15.50 1.83
N LEU A 214 -2.20 -16.58 1.18
CA LEU A 214 -2.15 -16.68 -0.28
C LEU A 214 -3.53 -16.54 -0.92
N SER A 215 -4.60 -17.05 -0.29
CA SER A 215 -5.97 -16.91 -0.81
C SER A 215 -6.45 -15.46 -0.92
N ARG A 216 -5.82 -14.53 -0.20
CA ARG A 216 -6.11 -13.10 -0.31
C ARG A 216 -5.36 -12.39 -1.44
N HIS A 217 -4.27 -12.98 -1.94
CA HIS A 217 -3.33 -12.32 -2.85
C HIS A 217 -3.14 -13.01 -4.19
N VAL A 218 -3.79 -14.15 -4.40
CA VAL A 218 -3.70 -14.92 -5.64
C VAL A 218 -5.10 -15.12 -6.21
N GLU A 219 -5.38 -14.48 -7.33
CA GLU A 219 -6.68 -14.58 -8.02
C GLU A 219 -6.91 -15.93 -8.70
N ASP A 220 -5.86 -16.72 -8.93
CA ASP A 220 -5.93 -17.98 -9.66
C ASP A 220 -5.34 -19.14 -8.87
N ASN A 221 -6.09 -20.24 -8.75
CA ASN A 221 -5.70 -21.51 -8.10
C ASN A 221 -4.47 -22.19 -8.75
N SER A 222 -3.83 -21.56 -9.74
CA SER A 222 -2.63 -22.05 -10.41
C SER A 222 -1.35 -21.91 -9.57
N PHE A 223 -1.41 -21.21 -8.44
CA PHE A 223 -0.27 -21.02 -7.54
C PHE A 223 -0.07 -22.29 -6.70
N GLN A 224 0.71 -23.26 -7.21
CA GLN A 224 0.98 -24.49 -6.50
C GLN A 224 2.01 -24.26 -5.39
N LEU A 225 1.56 -24.20 -4.13
CA LEU A 225 2.39 -24.13 -2.91
C LEU A 225 3.53 -25.17 -2.92
N ASN A 226 3.29 -26.36 -3.48
CA ASN A 226 4.24 -27.45 -3.57
C ASN A 226 5.53 -27.11 -4.37
N LYS A 227 5.52 -26.02 -5.15
CA LYS A 227 6.71 -25.52 -5.87
C LYS A 227 7.53 -24.51 -5.08
N ILE A 228 6.96 -23.97 -3.99
CA ILE A 228 7.59 -22.89 -3.21
C ILE A 228 8.23 -23.41 -1.93
N ILE A 229 7.65 -24.43 -1.33
CA ILE A 229 8.18 -25.06 -0.13
C ILE A 229 8.60 -26.46 -0.51
N PRO A 230 9.90 -26.74 -0.61
CA PRO A 230 10.34 -28.13 -0.63
C PRO A 230 9.86 -28.75 0.68
N ILE A 231 8.98 -29.75 0.57
CA ILE A 231 8.57 -30.56 1.72
C ILE A 231 9.86 -31.23 2.19
N ASN A 232 10.46 -30.70 3.27
CA ASN A 232 11.42 -31.48 4.03
C ASN A 232 10.62 -32.60 4.71
N GLU A 233 10.42 -33.69 3.98
CA GLU A 233 10.06 -34.94 4.62
C GLU A 233 11.20 -35.27 5.63
N PRO A 234 10.88 -35.55 6.91
CA PRO A 234 11.92 -36.03 7.80
C PRO A 234 12.55 -37.28 7.18
N PRO A 235 13.86 -37.48 7.31
CA PRO A 235 14.51 -38.66 6.80
C PRO A 235 13.75 -39.87 7.35
N SER A 236 13.23 -40.71 6.45
CA SER A 236 12.65 -42.01 6.83
C SER A 236 13.75 -42.77 7.58
N ASP A 237 13.51 -43.03 8.88
CA ASP A 237 14.33 -43.94 9.68
C ASP A 237 14.44 -45.24 8.90
N ALA A 238 15.58 -45.44 8.30
CA ALA A 238 15.96 -46.73 7.72
C ALA A 238 16.36 -47.63 8.86
N SER A 239 15.52 -48.62 9.13
CA SER A 239 15.73 -49.77 10.02
C SER A 239 16.85 -50.64 9.49
#